data_21b7a62c870b6c2127185de6d9f7e89d
#
_entry.id   21b7a62c870b6c2127185de6d9f7e89d
#
_cell.length_a   1.000
_cell.length_b   1.000
_cell.length_c   1.000
_cell.angle_alpha   90.00
_cell.angle_beta   90.00
_cell.angle_gamma   90.00
#
_symmetry.space_group_name_H-M   'P 1'
#
loop_
_entity.id
_entity.type
_entity.pdbx_description
1 polymer ?
#
loop_
_entity_poly.entity_id
_entity_poly.type
_entity_poly.pdbx_seq_one_letter_code
_entity_poly.pdbx_strand_id
1 'polypeptide(L)'
;MSENTSVDASKHFYAVIMAGGSGTRLWPLSRKALPKQFHNFISNTGSTLLEDTWERVRLAIPDPKNIFVSTGERYRENIHHLLPELAADHSIIEPAARGTAAAIALAAQAIFDRDPDAIVATIASDHAISNNDEFASAL
;
A
#
# COMPACT_ATOMS: atom_id res chain seq x y z
N MET A 1 12.00 -40.50 -1.49
CA MET A 1 11.29 -39.73 -0.45
C MET A 1 11.46 -38.28 -0.77
N SER A 2 10.51 -37.72 -1.46
CA SER A 2 10.47 -36.26 -1.75
C SER A 2 9.92 -35.57 -0.49
N GLU A 3 10.78 -34.85 0.23
CA GLU A 3 10.35 -33.91 1.26
C GLU A 3 9.51 -32.84 0.59
N ASN A 4 8.20 -32.95 0.76
CA ASN A 4 7.25 -31.91 0.39
C ASN A 4 7.42 -30.78 1.43
N THR A 5 8.42 -29.92 1.21
CA THR A 5 8.56 -28.69 1.97
C THR A 5 7.43 -27.78 1.48
N SER A 6 6.28 -27.85 2.14
CA SER A 6 5.25 -26.84 1.99
C SER A 6 5.87 -25.51 2.42
N VAL A 7 6.30 -24.71 1.46
CA VAL A 7 6.70 -23.32 1.69
C VAL A 7 5.50 -22.67 2.38
N ASP A 8 5.73 -22.15 3.58
CA ASP A 8 4.69 -21.41 4.31
C ASP A 8 4.43 -20.10 3.53
N ALA A 9 3.46 -20.15 2.63
CA ALA A 9 3.14 -19.07 1.71
C ALA A 9 2.84 -17.75 2.44
N SER A 10 2.42 -17.82 3.71
CA SER A 10 2.15 -16.62 4.51
C SER A 10 3.41 -15.79 4.80
N LYS A 11 4.60 -16.41 4.82
CA LYS A 11 5.88 -15.72 5.03
C LYS A 11 6.35 -14.94 3.82
N HIS A 12 5.92 -15.36 2.63
CA HIS A 12 6.27 -14.75 1.34
C HIS A 12 5.15 -13.85 0.81
N PHE A 13 4.12 -13.58 1.61
CA PHE A 13 3.00 -12.74 1.20
C PHE A 13 3.22 -11.29 1.60
N TYR A 14 3.22 -10.42 0.60
CA TYR A 14 3.48 -8.99 0.73
C TYR A 14 2.32 -8.16 0.18
N ALA A 15 2.09 -6.99 0.75
CA ALA A 15 1.19 -5.99 0.19
C ALA A 15 1.94 -4.74 -0.24
N VAL A 16 1.52 -4.15 -1.35
CA VAL A 16 1.95 -2.81 -1.77
C VAL A 16 0.73 -1.91 -1.87
N ILE A 17 0.67 -0.91 -0.99
CA ILE A 17 -0.36 0.12 -1.04
C ILE A 17 0.06 1.19 -2.06
N MET A 18 -0.75 1.35 -3.11
CA MET A 18 -0.47 2.27 -4.20
C MET A 18 -0.98 3.68 -3.84
N ALA A 19 -0.07 4.58 -3.47
CA ALA A 19 -0.38 5.94 -3.00
C ALA A 19 0.25 7.06 -3.87
N GLY A 20 0.61 6.75 -5.12
CA GLY A 20 1.26 7.70 -6.06
C GLY A 20 0.31 8.61 -6.84
N GLY A 21 -0.99 8.35 -6.83
CA GLY A 21 -1.97 9.09 -7.63
C GLY A 21 -2.15 10.54 -7.18
N SER A 22 -2.19 11.48 -8.14
CA SER A 22 -2.44 12.91 -7.87
C SER A 22 -3.90 13.25 -7.56
N GLY A 23 -4.83 12.30 -7.76
CA GLY A 23 -6.26 12.46 -7.44
C GLY A 23 -6.99 13.59 -8.17
N THR A 24 -6.48 14.07 -9.31
CA THR A 24 -6.97 15.26 -10.03
C THR A 24 -8.45 15.22 -10.43
N ARG A 25 -9.04 14.01 -10.51
CA ARG A 25 -10.46 13.82 -10.85
C ARG A 25 -11.43 14.38 -9.80
N LEU A 26 -10.98 14.62 -8.58
CA LEU A 26 -11.79 15.16 -7.49
C LEU A 26 -11.52 16.64 -7.22
N TRP A 27 -10.93 17.37 -8.19
CA TRP A 27 -10.79 18.81 -8.06
C TRP A 27 -12.18 19.48 -7.82
N PRO A 28 -12.38 20.43 -6.90
CA PRO A 28 -11.36 21.13 -6.11
C PRO A 28 -11.00 20.47 -4.77
N LEU A 29 -11.60 19.36 -4.40
CA LEU A 29 -11.38 18.66 -3.13
C LEU A 29 -9.97 18.05 -3.08
N SER A 30 -9.50 17.50 -4.21
CA SER A 30 -8.15 16.96 -4.35
C SER A 30 -7.27 17.95 -5.11
N ARG A 31 -6.10 18.24 -4.57
CA ARG A 31 -5.08 19.14 -5.15
C ARG A 31 -3.73 18.41 -5.22
N LYS A 32 -2.81 18.93 -6.07
CA LYS A 32 -1.45 18.36 -6.16
C LYS A 32 -0.71 18.30 -4.82
N ALA A 33 -1.00 19.26 -3.91
CA ALA A 33 -0.41 19.31 -2.58
C ALA A 33 -1.11 18.37 -1.59
N LEU A 34 -2.38 17.99 -1.84
CA LEU A 34 -3.16 17.13 -0.96
C LEU A 34 -4.05 16.21 -1.83
N PRO A 35 -3.51 15.08 -2.32
CA PRO A 35 -4.27 14.10 -3.10
C PRO A 35 -5.36 13.40 -2.29
N LYS A 36 -6.28 12.74 -2.99
CA LYS A 36 -7.47 12.07 -2.45
C LYS A 36 -7.17 11.16 -1.25
N GLN A 37 -6.12 10.39 -1.32
CA GLN A 37 -5.76 9.40 -0.29
C GLN A 37 -5.36 10.03 1.06
N PHE A 38 -5.03 11.32 1.10
CA PHE A 38 -4.70 12.08 2.31
C PHE A 38 -5.87 12.87 2.88
N HIS A 39 -7.07 12.70 2.33
CA HIS A 39 -8.28 13.32 2.84
C HIS A 39 -9.06 12.36 3.74
N ASN A 40 -9.72 12.95 4.74
CA ASN A 40 -10.56 12.25 5.72
C ASN A 40 -12.07 12.37 5.43
N PHE A 41 -12.46 12.63 4.18
CA PHE A 41 -13.87 12.94 3.83
C PHE A 41 -14.84 11.78 3.98
N ILE A 42 -14.37 10.56 3.96
CA ILE A 42 -15.19 9.35 3.84
C ILE A 42 -15.19 8.56 5.15
N SER A 43 -14.23 8.83 6.00
CA SER A 43 -14.11 8.15 7.28
C SER A 43 -14.99 8.84 8.36
N ASN A 44 -15.87 8.08 8.98
CA ASN A 44 -16.58 8.52 10.18
C ASN A 44 -15.66 8.62 11.42
N THR A 45 -14.41 8.17 11.29
CA THR A 45 -13.40 8.12 12.36
C THR A 45 -12.42 9.29 12.31
N GLY A 46 -12.46 10.10 11.23
CA GLY A 46 -11.52 11.20 11.02
C GLY A 46 -10.17 10.76 10.42
N SER A 47 -9.97 9.47 10.16
CA SER A 47 -8.79 8.92 9.46
C SER A 47 -8.80 9.26 7.97
N THR A 48 -7.64 9.21 7.33
CA THR A 48 -7.52 9.33 5.87
C THR A 48 -7.80 7.98 5.19
N LEU A 49 -8.09 8.01 3.89
CA LEU A 49 -8.25 6.78 3.11
C LEU A 49 -6.99 5.90 3.12
N LEU A 50 -5.81 6.50 3.21
CA LEU A 50 -4.56 5.78 3.32
C LEU A 50 -4.44 5.05 4.66
N GLU A 51 -4.76 5.72 5.78
CA GLU A 51 -4.78 5.11 7.11
C GLU A 51 -5.80 3.97 7.17
N ASP A 52 -7.02 4.17 6.66
CA ASP A 52 -8.04 3.12 6.60
C ASP A 52 -7.57 1.92 5.76
N THR A 53 -6.83 2.18 4.67
CA THR A 53 -6.27 1.10 3.84
C THR A 53 -5.15 0.37 4.57
N TRP A 54 -4.27 1.09 5.27
CA TRP A 54 -3.21 0.50 6.10
C TRP A 54 -3.79 -0.43 7.17
N GLU A 55 -4.73 0.05 7.97
CA GLU A 55 -5.38 -0.75 9.01
C GLU A 55 -6.06 -1.99 8.43
N ARG A 56 -6.73 -1.85 7.30
CA ARG A 56 -7.37 -2.97 6.61
C ARG A 56 -6.38 -4.03 6.13
N VAL A 57 -5.26 -3.61 5.54
CA VAL A 57 -4.19 -4.50 5.09
C VAL A 57 -3.54 -5.21 6.29
N ARG A 58 -3.38 -4.52 7.42
CA ARG A 58 -2.85 -5.07 8.67
C ARG A 58 -3.70 -6.20 9.27
N LEU A 59 -4.99 -6.25 8.97
CA LEU A 59 -5.84 -7.38 9.36
C LEU A 59 -5.46 -8.66 8.61
N ALA A 60 -5.08 -8.56 7.34
CA ALA A 60 -4.67 -9.70 6.53
C ALA A 60 -3.18 -10.02 6.68
N ILE A 61 -2.34 -8.99 6.82
CA ILE A 61 -0.88 -9.06 6.93
C ILE A 61 -0.46 -8.37 8.23
N PRO A 62 -0.45 -9.07 9.37
CA PRO A 62 -0.17 -8.47 10.68
C PRO A 62 1.25 -7.92 10.84
N ASP A 63 2.25 -8.53 10.15
CA ASP A 63 3.63 -8.04 10.22
C ASP A 63 3.82 -6.83 9.27
N PRO A 64 4.07 -5.62 9.80
CA PRO A 64 4.29 -4.43 8.97
C PRO A 64 5.53 -4.52 8.06
N LYS A 65 6.45 -5.46 8.32
CA LYS A 65 7.61 -5.70 7.46
C LYS A 65 7.24 -6.27 6.09
N ASN A 66 6.04 -6.82 5.95
CA ASN A 66 5.52 -7.34 4.69
C ASN A 66 4.62 -6.34 3.96
N ILE A 67 4.54 -5.08 4.45
CA ILE A 67 3.72 -4.03 3.84
C ILE A 67 4.61 -2.91 3.34
N PHE A 68 4.42 -2.55 2.08
CA PHE A 68 5.12 -1.46 1.39
C PHE A 68 4.11 -0.40 0.92
N VAL A 69 4.59 0.82 0.73
CA VAL A 69 3.80 1.91 0.14
C VAL A 69 4.54 2.47 -1.06
N SER A 70 3.91 2.43 -2.24
CA SER A 70 4.44 3.08 -3.45
C SER A 70 3.87 4.49 -3.58
N THR A 71 4.76 5.48 -3.71
CA THR A 71 4.38 6.89 -3.77
C THR A 71 5.41 7.73 -4.52
N GLY A 72 5.04 8.96 -4.90
CA GLY A 72 6.00 9.93 -5.42
C GLY A 72 6.79 10.63 -4.30
N GLU A 73 8.03 11.06 -4.60
CA GLU A 73 8.94 11.69 -3.64
C GLU A 73 8.28 12.82 -2.83
N ARG A 74 7.45 13.64 -3.47
CA ARG A 74 6.76 14.77 -2.82
C ARG A 74 5.84 14.38 -1.66
N TYR A 75 5.42 13.12 -1.60
CA TYR A 75 4.48 12.63 -0.59
C TYR A 75 5.14 11.76 0.48
N ARG A 76 6.43 11.52 0.40
CA ARG A 76 7.19 10.68 1.34
C ARG A 76 6.97 11.09 2.79
N GLU A 77 7.16 12.37 3.08
CA GLU A 77 6.99 12.89 4.46
C GLU A 77 5.56 12.74 4.97
N ASN A 78 4.56 13.02 4.11
CA ASN A 78 3.16 12.85 4.46
C ASN A 78 2.83 11.39 4.79
N ILE A 79 3.36 10.45 3.99
CA ILE A 79 3.17 9.00 4.22
C ILE A 79 3.74 8.61 5.59
N HIS A 80 4.98 8.98 5.90
CA HIS A 80 5.58 8.65 7.20
C HIS A 80 4.90 9.34 8.38
N HIS A 81 4.32 10.52 8.18
CA HIS A 81 3.54 11.19 9.21
C HIS A 81 2.22 10.44 9.52
N LEU A 82 1.53 9.96 8.48
CA LEU A 82 0.26 9.22 8.61
C LEU A 82 0.48 7.76 9.03
N LEU A 83 1.58 7.15 8.61
CA LEU A 83 1.90 5.75 8.86
C LEU A 83 3.23 5.63 9.62
N PRO A 84 3.26 5.98 10.91
CA PRO A 84 4.51 5.98 11.69
C PRO A 84 5.11 4.57 11.89
N GLU A 85 4.32 3.52 11.71
CA GLU A 85 4.79 2.13 11.77
C GLU A 85 5.47 1.66 10.46
N LEU A 86 5.33 2.41 9.37
CA LEU A 86 5.97 2.09 8.09
C LEU A 86 7.48 2.35 8.19
N ALA A 87 8.28 1.31 8.01
CA ALA A 87 9.73 1.48 7.97
C ALA A 87 10.16 2.36 6.79
N ALA A 88 11.21 3.15 6.96
CA ALA A 88 11.67 4.12 5.96
C ALA A 88 12.03 3.46 4.61
N ASP A 89 12.59 2.26 4.64
CA ASP A 89 12.97 1.47 3.47
C ASP A 89 11.80 0.69 2.84
N HIS A 90 10.60 0.77 3.43
CA HIS A 90 9.36 0.22 2.88
C HIS A 90 8.55 1.25 2.06
N SER A 91 9.03 2.48 1.95
CA SER A 91 8.51 3.47 1.02
C SER A 91 9.20 3.32 -0.33
N ILE A 92 8.46 2.81 -1.33
CA ILE A 92 8.93 2.66 -2.70
C ILE A 92 8.65 3.97 -3.43
N ILE A 93 9.71 4.69 -3.78
CA ILE A 93 9.59 6.01 -4.36
C ILE A 93 9.62 5.94 -5.88
N GLU A 94 8.51 6.36 -6.49
CA GLU A 94 8.41 6.48 -7.94
C GLU A 94 9.21 7.71 -8.42
N PRO A 95 10.25 7.53 -9.25
CA PRO A 95 11.06 8.65 -9.73
C PRO A 95 10.29 9.59 -10.66
N ALA A 96 9.23 9.07 -11.30
CA ALA A 96 8.31 9.82 -12.13
C ALA A 96 6.97 9.10 -12.21
N ALA A 97 5.88 9.86 -12.32
CA ALA A 97 4.55 9.30 -12.51
C ALA A 97 4.42 8.73 -13.95
N ARG A 98 4.53 7.41 -14.10
CA ARG A 98 4.46 6.69 -15.38
C ARG A 98 3.28 5.71 -15.45
N GLY A 99 2.30 5.88 -14.57
CA GLY A 99 1.10 5.06 -14.49
C GLY A 99 1.27 3.82 -13.61
N THR A 100 0.14 3.18 -13.35
CA THR A 100 0.02 2.08 -12.37
C THR A 100 0.92 0.89 -12.69
N ALA A 101 1.02 0.48 -13.97
CA ALA A 101 1.84 -0.66 -14.35
C ALA A 101 3.33 -0.45 -14.05
N ALA A 102 3.85 0.76 -14.28
CA ALA A 102 5.25 1.09 -13.97
C ALA A 102 5.49 1.12 -12.45
N ALA A 103 4.56 1.64 -11.66
CA ALA A 103 4.62 1.65 -10.21
C ALA A 103 4.59 0.22 -9.63
N ILE A 104 3.71 -0.64 -10.15
CA ILE A 104 3.64 -2.06 -9.76
C ILE A 104 4.95 -2.79 -10.10
N ALA A 105 5.49 -2.59 -11.31
CA ALA A 105 6.74 -3.22 -11.71
C ALA A 105 7.92 -2.80 -10.82
N LEU A 106 8.00 -1.51 -10.47
CA LEU A 106 9.02 -1.00 -9.56
C LEU A 106 8.89 -1.64 -8.16
N ALA A 107 7.66 -1.72 -7.66
CA ALA A 107 7.39 -2.32 -6.35
C ALA A 107 7.68 -3.83 -6.35
N ALA A 108 7.26 -4.54 -7.38
CA ALA A 108 7.53 -5.97 -7.52
C ALA A 108 9.04 -6.25 -7.57
N GLN A 109 9.82 -5.44 -8.30
CA GLN A 109 11.28 -5.58 -8.35
C GLN A 109 11.92 -5.34 -6.98
N ALA A 110 11.51 -4.29 -6.26
CA ALA A 110 12.04 -3.97 -4.94
C ALA A 110 11.77 -5.09 -3.91
N ILE A 111 10.62 -5.75 -4.02
CA ILE A 111 10.27 -6.89 -3.15
C ILE A 111 11.01 -8.15 -3.60
N PHE A 112 11.08 -8.43 -4.91
CA PHE A 112 11.81 -9.58 -5.47
C PHE A 112 13.29 -9.59 -5.07
N ASP A 113 13.93 -8.42 -5.02
CA ASP A 113 15.32 -8.29 -4.57
C ASP A 113 15.52 -8.69 -3.09
N ARG A 114 14.44 -8.68 -2.28
CA ARG A 114 14.45 -9.10 -0.88
C ARG A 114 13.99 -10.54 -0.71
N ASP A 115 13.02 -10.94 -1.49
CA ASP A 115 12.37 -12.25 -1.42
C ASP A 115 11.97 -12.70 -2.84
N PRO A 116 12.78 -13.56 -3.49
CA PRO A 116 12.49 -14.07 -4.84
C PRO A 116 11.21 -14.92 -4.92
N ASP A 117 10.74 -15.45 -3.79
CA ASP A 117 9.52 -16.27 -3.72
C ASP A 117 8.27 -15.46 -3.34
N ALA A 118 8.39 -14.12 -3.29
CA ALA A 118 7.32 -13.23 -2.86
C ALA A 118 6.06 -13.33 -3.72
N ILE A 119 4.92 -13.40 -3.03
CA ILE A 119 3.58 -13.17 -3.60
C ILE A 119 3.18 -11.76 -3.22
N VAL A 120 2.87 -10.91 -4.21
CA VAL A 120 2.61 -9.50 -3.98
C VAL A 120 1.18 -9.12 -4.33
N ALA A 121 0.43 -8.65 -3.33
CA ALA A 121 -0.87 -8.02 -3.52
C ALA A 121 -0.71 -6.50 -3.70
N THR A 122 -1.30 -5.94 -4.75
CA THR A 122 -1.32 -4.49 -4.96
C THR A 122 -2.66 -3.91 -4.58
N ILE A 123 -2.67 -2.95 -3.66
CA ILE A 123 -3.87 -2.40 -3.03
C ILE A 123 -3.98 -0.90 -3.35
N ALA A 124 -5.10 -0.47 -3.88
CA ALA A 124 -5.36 0.96 -4.08
C ALA A 124 -5.63 1.66 -2.75
N SER A 125 -4.98 2.81 -2.51
CA SER A 125 -5.12 3.59 -1.26
C SER A 125 -6.36 4.50 -1.23
N ASP A 126 -7.17 4.51 -2.28
CA ASP A 126 -8.28 5.45 -2.45
C ASP A 126 -9.65 4.78 -2.49
N HIS A 127 -9.74 3.50 -2.15
CA HIS A 127 -10.99 2.75 -2.08
C HIS A 127 -11.58 2.79 -0.68
N ALA A 128 -12.86 3.16 -0.59
CA ALA A 128 -13.66 2.98 0.62
C ALA A 128 -14.25 1.56 0.62
N ILE A 129 -13.93 0.76 1.62
CA ILE A 129 -14.42 -0.61 1.79
C ILE A 129 -15.14 -0.67 3.13
N SER A 130 -16.38 -1.13 3.13
CA SER A 130 -17.25 -1.14 4.31
C SER A 130 -17.04 -2.36 5.22
N ASN A 131 -16.51 -3.47 4.67
CA ASN A 131 -16.30 -4.71 5.42
C ASN A 131 -14.81 -5.09 5.36
N ASN A 132 -14.07 -4.68 6.40
CA ASN A 132 -12.64 -4.94 6.49
C ASN A 132 -12.32 -6.43 6.75
N ASP A 133 -13.17 -7.14 7.48
CA ASP A 133 -12.95 -8.56 7.80
C ASP A 133 -13.12 -9.43 6.54
N GLU A 134 -14.13 -9.12 5.73
CA GLU A 134 -14.34 -9.81 4.45
C GLU A 134 -13.19 -9.52 3.46
N PHE A 135 -12.71 -8.27 3.43
CA PHE A 135 -11.53 -7.92 2.64
C PHE A 135 -10.29 -8.70 3.07
N ALA A 136 -10.02 -8.75 4.37
CA ALA A 136 -8.87 -9.47 4.92
C ALA A 136 -8.95 -10.99 4.66
N SER A 137 -10.17 -11.54 4.68
CA SER A 137 -10.42 -12.96 4.38
C SER A 137 -10.27 -13.30 2.89
N ALA A 138 -10.43 -12.31 2.02
CA ALA A 138 -10.31 -12.48 0.56
C ALA A 138 -8.88 -12.26 0.04
N LEU A 139 -8.02 -11.64 0.83
CA LEU A 139 -6.62 -11.37 0.53
C LEU A 139 -5.72 -12.56 0.90
#